data_388fbcace75939b9f886549c969b8dba
#
_entry.id   388fbcace75939b9f886549c969b8dba
#
_cell.length_a   1.000
_cell.length_b   1.000
_cell.length_c   1.000
_cell.angle_alpha   90.00
_cell.angle_beta   90.00
_cell.angle_gamma   90.00
#
_symmetry.space_group_name_H-M   'P 1'
#
loop_
_entity.id
_entity.type
_entity.pdbx_description
1 polymer ?
#
loop_
_entity_poly.entity_id
_entity_poly.type
_entity_poly.pdbx_seq_one_letter_code
_entity_poly.pdbx_strand_id
1 'polypeptide(L)'
;LQGILATQDGSLWIRMAADLGYSLAQAMTASQLLDRDRDQQDLEQARHLMRTAARSRDPDTLLEIARNIPALGPMPGEKSVGQSADAWVLLACWSGLDCGPGSALVRRFVCNPREARRCEPTAGFEDTLQKASPARYAAAAALAKEELALA
;
A
#
# COMPACT_ATOMS: atom_id res chain seq x y z
N LEU A 1 -3.00 29.74 22.92
CA LEU A 1 -2.04 29.19 21.96
C LEU A 1 -1.64 27.74 22.26
N GLN A 2 -1.42 27.36 23.55
CA GLN A 2 -1.09 25.97 23.94
C GLN A 2 -2.24 24.98 23.71
N GLY A 3 -3.50 25.39 23.81
CA GLY A 3 -4.67 24.53 23.55
C GLY A 3 -4.85 24.18 22.07
N ILE A 4 -4.40 25.03 21.15
CA ILE A 4 -4.50 24.80 19.70
C ILE A 4 -3.43 23.79 19.24
N LEU A 5 -2.27 23.76 19.86
CA LEU A 5 -1.19 22.84 19.50
C LEU A 5 -1.45 21.40 20.01
N ALA A 6 -2.19 21.25 21.11
CA ALA A 6 -2.51 19.95 21.68
C ALA A 6 -3.58 19.15 20.91
N THR A 7 -4.33 19.82 20.02
CA THR A 7 -5.38 19.21 19.18
C THR A 7 -5.00 19.11 17.70
N GLN A 8 -3.79 19.49 17.33
CA GLN A 8 -3.30 19.29 15.97
C GLN A 8 -2.90 17.82 15.78
N ASP A 9 -3.92 17.02 15.65
CA ASP A 9 -3.84 15.65 15.19
C ASP A 9 -3.02 15.64 13.88
N GLY A 10 -2.03 14.74 13.80
CA GLY A 10 -1.20 14.58 12.59
C GLY A 10 -2.01 14.42 11.31
N SER A 11 -3.29 14.05 11.42
CA SER A 11 -4.26 13.96 10.32
C SER A 11 -4.45 15.29 9.57
N LEU A 12 -4.35 16.44 10.25
CA LEU A 12 -4.47 17.75 9.59
C LEU A 12 -3.29 18.00 8.66
N TRP A 13 -2.08 17.72 9.11
CA TRP A 13 -0.86 17.90 8.31
C TRP A 13 -0.83 16.96 7.11
N ILE A 14 -1.28 15.71 7.30
CA ILE A 14 -1.40 14.73 6.21
C ILE A 14 -2.37 15.25 5.14
N ARG A 15 -3.54 15.76 5.53
CA ARG A 15 -4.51 16.32 4.57
C ARG A 15 -3.96 17.54 3.84
N MET A 16 -3.32 18.46 4.55
CA MET A 16 -2.69 19.64 3.90
C MET A 16 -1.62 19.21 2.89
N ALA A 17 -0.79 18.21 3.23
CA ALA A 17 0.20 17.68 2.31
C ALA A 17 -0.45 16.97 1.10
N ALA A 18 -1.55 16.26 1.31
CA ALA A 18 -2.32 15.63 0.23
C ALA A 18 -2.89 16.67 -0.74
N ASP A 19 -3.43 17.79 -0.22
CA ASP A 19 -3.94 18.90 -1.02
C ASP A 19 -2.84 19.59 -1.84
N LEU A 20 -1.60 19.57 -1.34
CA LEU A 20 -0.42 20.03 -2.06
C LEU A 20 0.12 19.02 -3.09
N GLY A 21 -0.49 17.83 -3.20
CA GLY A 21 -0.15 16.83 -4.20
C GLY A 21 0.90 15.80 -3.78
N TYR A 22 1.28 15.75 -2.50
CA TYR A 22 2.19 14.71 -2.01
C TYR A 22 1.51 13.34 -2.02
N SER A 23 2.01 12.42 -2.84
CA SER A 23 1.39 11.12 -3.13
C SER A 23 1.21 10.24 -1.90
N LEU A 24 2.23 10.12 -1.05
CA LEU A 24 2.12 9.36 0.19
C LEU A 24 1.04 9.95 1.12
N ALA A 25 0.97 11.26 1.22
CA ALA A 25 -0.05 11.93 2.01
C ALA A 25 -1.46 11.70 1.44
N GLN A 26 -1.63 11.66 0.13
CA GLN A 26 -2.89 11.29 -0.52
C GLN A 26 -3.30 9.85 -0.17
N ALA A 27 -2.36 8.89 -0.24
CA ALA A 27 -2.61 7.51 0.15
C ALA A 27 -2.96 7.38 1.64
N MET A 28 -2.26 8.10 2.52
CA MET A 28 -2.55 8.12 3.96
C MET A 28 -3.90 8.79 4.28
N THR A 29 -4.28 9.85 3.57
CA THR A 29 -5.61 10.48 3.71
C THR A 29 -6.71 9.49 3.29
N ALA A 30 -6.52 8.76 2.20
CA ALA A 30 -7.43 7.71 1.79
C ALA A 30 -7.55 6.61 2.85
N SER A 31 -6.44 6.18 3.45
CA SER A 31 -6.42 5.23 4.56
C SER A 31 -7.28 5.70 5.74
N GLN A 32 -7.15 6.97 6.13
CA GLN A 32 -7.95 7.58 7.21
C GLN A 32 -9.46 7.60 6.91
N LEU A 33 -9.84 7.79 5.64
CA LEU A 33 -11.24 7.71 5.22
C LEU A 33 -11.80 6.29 5.34
N LEU A 34 -10.94 5.27 5.15
CA LEU A 34 -11.33 3.86 5.24
C LEU A 34 -11.43 3.34 6.68
N ASP A 35 -10.77 3.97 7.65
CA ASP A 35 -10.75 3.56 9.06
C ASP A 35 -11.99 4.02 9.85
N ARG A 36 -12.83 4.87 9.27
CA ARG A 36 -14.06 5.37 9.92
C ARG A 36 -15.27 4.56 9.52
N ASP A 37 -16.39 4.79 10.20
CA ASP A 37 -17.73 4.38 9.72
C ASP A 37 -17.99 5.11 8.41
N ARG A 38 -17.57 4.46 7.32
CA ARG A 38 -17.48 5.01 5.99
C ARG A 38 -18.83 4.92 5.27
N ASP A 39 -19.21 6.01 4.65
CA ASP A 39 -20.26 6.02 3.65
C ASP A 39 -19.71 5.74 2.24
N GLN A 40 -20.61 5.69 1.26
CA GLN A 40 -20.22 5.46 -0.14
C GLN A 40 -19.34 6.60 -0.69
N GLN A 41 -19.56 7.82 -0.22
CA GLN A 41 -18.79 8.99 -0.67
C GLN A 41 -17.35 8.92 -0.16
N ASP A 42 -17.12 8.52 1.10
CA ASP A 42 -15.80 8.30 1.67
C ASP A 42 -15.02 7.24 0.89
N LEU A 43 -15.70 6.14 0.51
CA LEU A 43 -15.10 5.06 -0.26
C LEU A 43 -14.69 5.51 -1.67
N GLU A 44 -15.53 6.29 -2.36
CA GLU A 44 -15.22 6.84 -3.68
C GLU A 44 -14.08 7.84 -3.62
N GLN A 45 -14.06 8.70 -2.60
CA GLN A 45 -12.98 9.64 -2.37
C GLN A 45 -11.66 8.92 -2.07
N ALA A 46 -11.67 7.89 -1.22
CA ALA A 46 -10.50 7.07 -0.94
C ALA A 46 -9.94 6.41 -2.21
N ARG A 47 -10.80 5.83 -3.05
CA ARG A 47 -10.43 5.25 -4.35
C ARG A 47 -9.81 6.28 -5.29
N HIS A 48 -10.39 7.47 -5.36
CA HIS A 48 -9.85 8.57 -6.18
C HIS A 48 -8.45 8.99 -5.73
N LEU A 49 -8.26 9.19 -4.42
CA LEU A 49 -6.97 9.57 -3.84
C LEU A 49 -5.91 8.49 -4.09
N MET A 50 -6.25 7.20 -3.90
CA MET A 50 -5.33 6.09 -4.15
C MET A 50 -4.91 6.02 -5.63
N ARG A 51 -5.84 6.19 -6.57
CA ARG A 51 -5.52 6.22 -8.01
C ARG A 51 -4.61 7.39 -8.37
N THR A 52 -4.87 8.56 -7.81
CA THR A 52 -4.04 9.75 -8.03
C THR A 52 -2.64 9.53 -7.46
N ALA A 53 -2.54 9.02 -6.25
CA ALA A 53 -1.27 8.74 -5.57
C ALA A 53 -0.43 7.69 -6.32
N ALA A 54 -1.07 6.65 -6.86
CA ALA A 54 -0.39 5.57 -7.60
C ALA A 54 0.41 6.05 -8.82
N ARG A 55 0.03 7.17 -9.42
CA ARG A 55 0.73 7.76 -10.57
C ARG A 55 2.15 8.22 -10.26
N SER A 56 2.45 8.50 -9.01
CA SER A 56 3.79 8.92 -8.59
C SER A 56 4.84 7.82 -8.72
N ARG A 57 4.44 6.56 -8.67
CA ARG A 57 5.33 5.39 -8.60
C ARG A 57 6.28 5.40 -7.40
N ASP A 58 5.99 6.23 -6.41
CA ASP A 58 6.74 6.23 -5.17
C ASP A 58 6.54 4.92 -4.41
N PRO A 59 7.61 4.19 -4.05
CA PRO A 59 7.50 2.85 -3.47
C PRO A 59 6.76 2.82 -2.13
N ASP A 60 6.92 3.82 -1.29
CA ASP A 60 6.22 3.90 0.00
C ASP A 60 4.73 4.17 -0.21
N THR A 61 4.39 4.99 -1.19
CA THR A 61 3.01 5.25 -1.62
C THR A 61 2.34 3.97 -2.13
N LEU A 62 3.02 3.21 -2.98
CA LEU A 62 2.51 1.94 -3.51
C LEU A 62 2.30 0.90 -2.40
N LEU A 63 3.20 0.86 -1.41
CA LEU A 63 3.05 -0.01 -0.25
C LEU A 63 1.85 0.40 0.62
N GLU A 64 1.62 1.70 0.81
CA GLU A 64 0.44 2.19 1.54
C GLU A 64 -0.86 1.83 0.82
N ILE A 65 -0.89 1.93 -0.51
CA ILE A 65 -2.03 1.45 -1.32
C ILE A 65 -2.25 -0.04 -1.09
N ALA A 66 -1.20 -0.86 -1.18
CA ALA A 66 -1.29 -2.31 -0.96
C ALA A 66 -1.96 -2.68 0.37
N ARG A 67 -1.66 -1.96 1.44
CA ARG A 67 -2.23 -2.18 2.78
C ARG A 67 -3.74 -1.93 2.83
N ASN A 68 -4.24 -1.06 1.98
CA ASN A 68 -5.64 -0.63 1.98
C ASN A 68 -6.51 -1.37 0.96
N ILE A 69 -5.93 -2.18 0.07
CA ILE A 69 -6.69 -2.95 -0.94
C ILE A 69 -7.85 -3.75 -0.34
N PRO A 70 -7.69 -4.49 0.77
CA PRO A 70 -8.80 -5.25 1.35
C PRO A 70 -9.99 -4.38 1.78
N ALA A 71 -9.73 -3.13 2.20
CA ALA A 71 -10.77 -2.20 2.64
C ALA A 71 -11.42 -1.46 1.47
N LEU A 72 -10.71 -1.26 0.36
CA LEU A 72 -11.24 -0.60 -0.84
C LEU A 72 -12.29 -1.43 -1.57
N GLY A 73 -12.22 -2.75 -1.44
CA GLY A 73 -13.08 -3.68 -2.16
C GLY A 73 -12.86 -3.64 -3.68
N PRO A 74 -13.68 -4.34 -4.47
CA PRO A 74 -13.57 -4.34 -5.93
C PRO A 74 -13.84 -2.94 -6.46
N MET A 75 -12.94 -2.43 -7.29
CA MET A 75 -13.09 -1.14 -7.95
C MET A 75 -13.78 -1.34 -9.30
N PRO A 76 -14.94 -0.69 -9.54
CA PRO A 76 -15.65 -0.82 -10.81
C PRO A 76 -14.77 -0.34 -11.97
N GLY A 77 -14.68 -1.15 -13.03
CA GLY A 77 -13.99 -0.79 -14.28
C GLY A 77 -12.47 -1.02 -14.29
N GLU A 78 -11.85 -1.33 -13.16
CA GLU A 78 -10.46 -1.75 -13.11
C GLU A 78 -10.40 -3.28 -13.11
N LYS A 79 -10.05 -3.85 -14.26
CA LYS A 79 -9.74 -5.28 -14.33
C LYS A 79 -8.48 -5.50 -13.49
N SER A 80 -8.67 -5.97 -12.25
CA SER A 80 -7.69 -6.82 -11.61
C SER A 80 -6.59 -6.20 -10.71
N VAL A 81 -5.88 -5.14 -11.06
CA VAL A 81 -4.77 -4.65 -10.20
C VAL A 81 -5.29 -4.08 -8.89
N GLY A 82 -6.38 -3.35 -8.90
CA GLY A 82 -7.01 -2.81 -7.68
C GLY A 82 -7.46 -3.87 -6.67
N GLN A 83 -7.44 -5.16 -7.04
CA GLN A 83 -7.92 -6.25 -6.18
C GLN A 83 -6.80 -7.07 -5.52
N SER A 84 -5.55 -6.90 -5.93
CA SER A 84 -4.42 -7.70 -5.45
C SER A 84 -3.42 -6.87 -4.66
N ALA A 85 -3.47 -7.00 -3.34
CA ALA A 85 -2.46 -6.39 -2.47
C ALA A 85 -1.04 -6.86 -2.83
N ASP A 86 -0.87 -8.12 -3.21
CA ASP A 86 0.43 -8.65 -3.62
C ASP A 86 0.97 -7.98 -4.88
N ALA A 87 0.10 -7.67 -5.85
CA ALA A 87 0.51 -6.95 -7.06
C ALA A 87 1.04 -5.55 -6.73
N TRP A 88 0.40 -4.84 -5.82
CA TRP A 88 0.85 -3.53 -5.35
C TRP A 88 2.16 -3.61 -4.56
N VAL A 89 2.35 -4.66 -3.73
CA VAL A 89 3.62 -4.88 -3.04
C VAL A 89 4.73 -5.19 -4.04
N LEU A 90 4.50 -6.08 -5.03
CA LEU A 90 5.47 -6.35 -6.09
C LEU A 90 5.83 -5.09 -6.87
N LEU A 91 4.83 -4.27 -7.22
CA LEU A 91 5.05 -3.01 -7.90
C LEU A 91 5.91 -2.05 -7.07
N ALA A 92 5.68 -1.97 -5.76
CA ALA A 92 6.51 -1.18 -4.84
C ALA A 92 7.96 -1.70 -4.80
N CYS A 93 8.15 -3.02 -4.73
CA CYS A 93 9.48 -3.65 -4.77
C CYS A 93 10.21 -3.32 -6.08
N TRP A 94 9.53 -3.43 -7.21
CA TRP A 94 10.12 -3.11 -8.53
C TRP A 94 10.34 -1.61 -8.73
N SER A 95 9.67 -0.77 -7.94
CA SER A 95 9.87 0.68 -7.92
C SER A 95 10.94 1.15 -6.93
N GLY A 96 11.61 0.23 -6.22
CA GLY A 96 12.74 0.54 -5.36
C GLY A 96 12.52 0.36 -3.85
N LEU A 97 11.36 -0.19 -3.42
CA LEU A 97 11.18 -0.60 -2.03
C LEU A 97 12.17 -1.70 -1.67
N ASP A 98 12.78 -1.63 -0.49
CA ASP A 98 13.58 -2.73 0.02
C ASP A 98 12.71 -3.95 0.36
N CYS A 99 12.74 -4.91 -0.52
CA CYS A 99 12.01 -6.18 -0.42
C CYS A 99 12.96 -7.38 -0.30
N GLY A 100 14.23 -7.11 -0.03
CA GLY A 100 15.28 -8.13 0.13
C GLY A 100 15.14 -8.92 1.43
N PRO A 101 15.96 -9.98 1.58
CA PRO A 101 16.04 -10.75 2.81
C PRO A 101 16.34 -9.84 4.01
N GLY A 102 15.59 -10.01 5.10
CA GLY A 102 15.79 -9.21 6.31
C GLY A 102 15.20 -7.80 6.28
N SER A 103 14.62 -7.34 5.16
CA SER A 103 13.90 -6.06 5.11
C SER A 103 12.72 -6.02 6.08
N ALA A 104 12.31 -4.81 6.49
CA ALA A 104 11.18 -4.64 7.39
C ALA A 104 9.88 -5.25 6.81
N LEU A 105 9.68 -5.14 5.49
CA LEU A 105 8.57 -5.74 4.78
C LEU A 105 8.58 -7.26 4.94
N VAL A 106 9.70 -7.92 4.60
CA VAL A 106 9.81 -9.38 4.64
C VAL A 106 9.68 -9.91 6.05
N ARG A 107 10.32 -9.28 7.02
CA ARG A 107 10.16 -9.64 8.44
C ARG A 107 8.72 -9.60 8.89
N ARG A 108 7.97 -8.56 8.52
CA ARG A 108 6.56 -8.43 8.86
C ARG A 108 5.69 -9.52 8.21
N PHE A 109 6.07 -9.97 7.02
CA PHE A 109 5.32 -10.97 6.26
C PHE A 109 5.58 -12.41 6.72
N VAL A 110 6.83 -12.71 7.08
CA VAL A 110 7.31 -14.08 7.34
C VAL A 110 7.43 -14.36 8.83
N CYS A 111 7.79 -13.35 9.63
CA CYS A 111 8.09 -13.55 11.04
C CYS A 111 6.84 -13.48 11.91
N ASN A 112 6.66 -14.49 12.76
CA ASN A 112 5.67 -14.41 13.82
C ASN A 112 6.06 -13.27 14.79
N PRO A 113 5.14 -12.35 15.17
CA PRO A 113 5.42 -11.26 16.11
C PRO A 113 6.06 -11.70 17.44
N ARG A 114 5.73 -12.92 17.89
CA ARG A 114 6.28 -13.49 19.13
C ARG A 114 7.75 -13.94 18.99
N GLU A 115 8.21 -14.19 17.77
CA GLU A 115 9.55 -14.68 17.46
C GLU A 115 10.38 -13.68 16.63
N ALA A 116 9.86 -12.50 16.43
CA ALA A 116 10.43 -11.50 15.51
C ALA A 116 11.91 -11.18 15.77
N ARG A 117 12.36 -11.25 17.03
CA ARG A 117 13.77 -11.00 17.40
C ARG A 117 14.75 -12.11 16.91
N ARG A 118 14.25 -13.32 16.65
CA ARG A 118 15.06 -14.48 16.23
C ARG A 118 14.82 -14.84 14.77
N CYS A 119 13.89 -14.17 14.13
CA CYS A 119 13.52 -14.43 12.75
C CYS A 119 14.47 -13.69 11.81
N GLU A 120 15.25 -14.45 11.04
CA GLU A 120 16.14 -13.95 9.99
C GLU A 120 15.73 -14.55 8.65
N PRO A 121 14.84 -13.87 7.91
CA PRO A 121 14.45 -14.34 6.59
C PRO A 121 15.65 -14.38 5.64
N THR A 122 15.82 -15.52 4.95
CA THR A 122 16.91 -15.72 3.97
C THR A 122 16.49 -15.44 2.54
N ALA A 123 15.20 -15.21 2.29
CA ALA A 123 14.63 -14.92 0.99
C ALA A 123 13.92 -13.56 0.99
N GLY A 124 13.89 -12.88 -0.14
CA GLY A 124 13.12 -11.65 -0.35
C GLY A 124 11.62 -11.90 -0.46
N PHE A 125 10.83 -10.84 -0.57
CA PHE A 125 9.37 -10.92 -0.67
C PHE A 125 8.93 -11.74 -1.89
N GLU A 126 9.49 -11.45 -3.06
CA GLU A 126 9.14 -12.09 -4.33
C GLU A 126 9.39 -13.60 -4.30
N ASP A 127 10.58 -14.02 -3.86
CA ASP A 127 10.93 -15.44 -3.72
C ASP A 127 10.04 -16.13 -2.69
N THR A 128 9.72 -15.46 -1.59
CA THR A 128 8.86 -16.01 -0.54
C THR A 128 7.44 -16.23 -1.07
N LEU A 129 6.88 -15.25 -1.79
CA LEU A 129 5.56 -15.35 -2.39
C LEU A 129 5.51 -16.46 -3.45
N GLN A 130 6.53 -16.54 -4.31
CA GLN A 130 6.64 -17.54 -5.36
C GLN A 130 6.73 -18.96 -4.80
N LYS A 131 7.49 -19.18 -3.74
CA LYS A 131 7.61 -20.48 -3.08
C LYS A 131 6.33 -20.87 -2.34
N ALA A 132 5.68 -19.91 -1.66
CA ALA A 132 4.46 -20.18 -0.90
C ALA A 132 3.26 -20.50 -1.79
N SER A 133 3.13 -19.80 -2.92
CA SER A 133 2.04 -19.99 -3.88
C SER A 133 2.45 -19.49 -5.28
N PRO A 134 3.01 -20.39 -6.13
CA PRO A 134 3.42 -20.02 -7.48
C PRO A 134 2.29 -19.42 -8.33
N ALA A 135 1.06 -19.92 -8.18
CA ALA A 135 -0.10 -19.41 -8.92
C ALA A 135 -0.49 -18.00 -8.48
N ARG A 136 -0.46 -17.74 -7.17
CA ARG A 136 -0.72 -16.40 -6.60
C ARG A 136 0.36 -15.41 -7.02
N TYR A 137 1.63 -15.82 -7.01
CA TYR A 137 2.74 -15.01 -7.51
C TYR A 137 2.55 -14.67 -8.99
N ALA A 138 2.28 -15.67 -9.85
CA ALA A 138 2.11 -15.47 -11.28
C ALA A 138 0.97 -14.48 -11.58
N ALA A 139 -0.16 -14.61 -10.89
CA ALA A 139 -1.29 -13.69 -11.02
C ALA A 139 -0.90 -12.27 -10.59
N ALA A 140 -0.29 -12.11 -9.41
CA ALA A 140 0.13 -10.80 -8.91
C ALA A 140 1.18 -10.14 -9.81
N ALA A 141 2.15 -10.89 -10.30
CA ALA A 141 3.20 -10.39 -11.20
C ALA A 141 2.63 -9.94 -12.55
N ALA A 142 1.66 -10.67 -13.11
CA ALA A 142 0.98 -10.27 -14.34
C ALA A 142 0.27 -8.92 -14.16
N LEU A 143 -0.48 -8.75 -13.07
CA LEU A 143 -1.18 -7.52 -12.75
C LEU A 143 -0.23 -6.32 -12.53
N ALA A 144 0.85 -6.53 -11.79
CA ALA A 144 1.86 -5.49 -11.56
C ALA A 144 2.53 -5.05 -12.87
N LYS A 145 2.78 -5.97 -13.82
CA LYS A 145 3.31 -5.65 -15.15
C LYS A 145 2.33 -4.86 -16.01
N GLU A 146 1.04 -5.21 -15.97
CA GLU A 146 0.00 -4.43 -16.65
C GLU A 146 -0.02 -2.99 -16.15
N GLU A 147 0.06 -2.78 -14.84
CA GLU A 147 0.10 -1.44 -14.24
C GLU A 147 1.36 -0.67 -14.63
N LEU A 148 2.52 -1.33 -14.72
CA LEU A 148 3.75 -0.70 -15.21
C LEU A 148 3.62 -0.24 -16.67
N ALA A 149 2.91 -0.98 -17.50
CA ALA A 149 2.73 -0.67 -18.93
C ALA A 149 1.79 0.52 -19.16
N LEU A 150 0.94 0.87 -18.18
CA LEU A 150 0.02 2.01 -18.24
C LEU A 150 0.69 3.36 -17.91
N ALA A 151 1.96 3.36 -17.57
CA ALA A 151 2.71 4.55 -17.19
C ALA A 151 3.21 5.36 -18.41
#